data_fd06dbc8374d7ecc359c150d5cc27d31
#
_entry.id   fd06dbc8374d7ecc359c150d5cc27d31
#
_cell.length_a   1.000
_cell.length_b   1.000
_cell.length_c   1.000
_cell.angle_alpha   90.00
_cell.angle_beta   90.00
_cell.angle_gamma   90.00
#
_symmetry.space_group_name_H-M   'P 1'
#
loop_
_entity.id
_entity.type
_entity.pdbx_description
1 polymer ?
#
loop_
_entity_poly.entity_id
_entity_poly.type
_entity_poly.pdbx_seq_one_letter_code
_entity_poly.pdbx_strand_id
1 'polypeptide(L)'
;MVVEALTLTALPLFPLGTVLYPGGILPLRIFEVRYLDMIGKCHKHGAPFGVVALNRGSEVQRPASGAPSGDAFANEAFDTVGTLATITSFSVPQPGLMVIRCEGQQRFSISRSEKLKHGLWVADVARLPPDQTIPVPADLKHVADALGKLIRTLQDRGVPAEELPVQPPYLLDDCGWVANRWCELVSLPLDAKQRMMVLDNPLLRLELVGDLLERNGIAG
;
A
#
# COMPACT_ATOMS: atom_id res chain seq x y z
N MET A 1 -20.57 -9.97 -19.03
CA MET A 1 -20.37 -8.52 -19.12
C MET A 1 -18.88 -8.27 -19.01
N VAL A 2 -18.24 -7.76 -20.05
CA VAL A 2 -16.85 -7.31 -19.99
C VAL A 2 -16.88 -6.04 -19.12
N VAL A 3 -16.33 -6.13 -17.91
CA VAL A 3 -16.11 -4.93 -17.09
C VAL A 3 -15.02 -4.15 -17.82
N GLU A 4 -15.40 -3.06 -18.44
CA GLU A 4 -14.47 -2.15 -19.10
C GLU A 4 -13.47 -1.67 -18.03
N ALA A 5 -12.20 -2.06 -18.19
CA ALA A 5 -11.16 -1.68 -17.25
C ALA A 5 -11.05 -0.16 -17.24
N LEU A 6 -11.44 0.48 -16.14
CA LEU A 6 -11.38 1.93 -16.01
C LEU A 6 -9.91 2.36 -16.01
N THR A 7 -9.46 2.93 -17.13
CA THR A 7 -8.11 3.45 -17.27
C THR A 7 -7.97 4.84 -16.68
N LEU A 8 -6.91 5.08 -15.94
CA LEU A 8 -6.50 6.40 -15.46
C LEU A 8 -5.21 6.79 -16.19
N THR A 9 -5.18 8.00 -16.73
CA THR A 9 -4.01 8.54 -17.41
C THR A 9 -3.25 9.50 -16.52
N ALA A 10 -1.91 9.50 -16.66
CA ALA A 10 -1.02 10.39 -15.91
C ALA A 10 -1.21 10.33 -14.39
N LEU A 11 -1.56 9.15 -13.83
CA LEU A 11 -1.64 8.94 -12.39
C LEU A 11 -0.27 9.21 -11.75
N PRO A 12 -0.13 10.15 -10.80
CA PRO A 12 1.13 10.33 -10.11
C PRO A 12 1.44 9.12 -9.24
N LEU A 13 2.70 8.67 -9.29
CA LEU A 13 3.18 7.52 -8.53
C LEU A 13 4.05 7.93 -7.35
N PHE A 14 3.92 7.18 -6.27
CA PHE A 14 4.77 7.25 -5.11
C PHE A 14 5.44 5.89 -4.87
N PRO A 15 6.65 5.66 -5.40
CA PRO A 15 7.43 4.46 -5.13
C PRO A 15 7.91 4.44 -3.68
N LEU A 16 7.62 3.34 -2.97
CA LEU A 16 7.93 3.18 -1.53
C LEU A 16 8.53 1.79 -1.26
N GLY A 17 9.36 1.68 -0.23
CA GLY A 17 9.88 0.40 0.27
C GLY A 17 8.83 -0.42 1.04
N THR A 18 7.56 -0.20 0.77
CA THR A 18 6.44 -0.93 1.36
C THR A 18 5.36 -1.22 0.33
N VAL A 19 4.49 -2.18 0.63
CA VAL A 19 3.32 -2.52 -0.17
C VAL A 19 2.07 -2.01 0.54
N LEU A 20 1.27 -1.23 -0.15
CA LEU A 20 -0.07 -0.83 0.31
C LEU A 20 -1.10 -1.83 -0.20
N TYR A 21 -1.85 -2.45 0.70
CA TYR A 21 -2.95 -3.35 0.35
C TYR A 21 -4.29 -2.60 0.29
N PRO A 22 -5.29 -3.10 -0.46
CA PRO A 22 -6.66 -2.60 -0.38
C PRO A 22 -7.18 -2.57 1.05
N GLY A 23 -7.77 -1.43 1.47
CA GLY A 23 -8.22 -1.18 2.84
C GLY A 23 -7.12 -0.98 3.88
N GLY A 24 -5.85 -0.98 3.47
CA GLY A 24 -4.71 -0.71 4.33
C GLY A 24 -4.51 0.76 4.62
N ILE A 25 -3.92 1.06 5.77
CA ILE A 25 -3.62 2.43 6.18
C ILE A 25 -2.11 2.67 6.10
N LEU A 26 -1.75 3.73 5.41
CA LEU A 26 -0.35 4.13 5.21
C LEU A 26 -0.12 5.54 5.75
N PRO A 27 0.55 5.70 6.91
CA PRO A 27 1.01 7.00 7.37
C PRO A 27 2.29 7.40 6.63
N LEU A 28 2.35 8.63 6.13
CA LEU A 28 3.51 9.16 5.40
C LEU A 28 3.95 10.52 5.94
N ARG A 29 5.26 10.72 5.97
CA ARG A 29 5.91 12.01 6.25
C ARG A 29 6.63 12.45 4.98
N ILE A 30 6.18 13.53 4.38
CA ILE A 30 6.59 13.97 3.05
C ILE A 30 7.36 15.28 3.18
N PHE A 31 8.60 15.30 2.68
CA PHE A 31 9.50 16.44 2.72
C PHE A 31 10.21 16.70 1.38
N GLU A 32 10.13 15.77 0.41
CA GLU A 32 10.69 16.00 -0.92
C GLU A 32 9.76 16.88 -1.76
N VAL A 33 10.33 17.91 -2.39
CA VAL A 33 9.59 18.93 -3.16
C VAL A 33 8.68 18.31 -4.22
N ARG A 34 9.14 17.27 -4.94
CA ARG A 34 8.34 16.58 -5.96
C ARG A 34 7.05 15.98 -5.39
N TYR A 35 7.10 15.45 -4.17
CA TYR A 35 5.96 14.84 -3.52
C TYR A 35 5.12 15.85 -2.74
N LEU A 36 5.71 16.93 -2.21
CA LEU A 36 4.96 18.00 -1.57
C LEU A 36 3.95 18.63 -2.55
N ASP A 37 4.39 18.94 -3.78
CA ASP A 37 3.52 19.50 -4.82
C ASP A 37 2.45 18.48 -5.27
N MET A 38 2.85 17.23 -5.48
CA MET A 38 1.94 16.15 -5.87
C MET A 38 0.84 15.94 -4.81
N ILE A 39 1.23 15.73 -3.57
CA ILE A 39 0.29 15.46 -2.47
C ILE A 39 -0.61 16.67 -2.19
N GLY A 40 -0.07 17.88 -2.24
CA GLY A 40 -0.87 19.10 -2.11
C GLY A 40 -1.96 19.19 -3.19
N LYS A 41 -1.64 18.83 -4.43
CA LYS A 41 -2.62 18.77 -5.54
C LYS A 41 -3.64 17.66 -5.33
N CYS A 42 -3.19 16.44 -4.99
CA CYS A 42 -4.10 15.32 -4.72
C CYS A 42 -5.09 15.65 -3.60
N HIS A 43 -4.58 16.18 -2.48
CA HIS A 43 -5.44 16.59 -1.36
C HIS A 43 -6.47 17.65 -1.76
N LYS A 44 -6.03 18.73 -2.44
CA LYS A 44 -6.91 19.82 -2.87
C LYS A 44 -8.05 19.36 -3.77
N HIS A 45 -7.81 18.37 -4.62
CA HIS A 45 -8.79 17.91 -5.61
C HIS A 45 -9.50 16.61 -5.19
N GLY A 46 -9.18 16.03 -4.02
CA GLY A 46 -9.68 14.71 -3.63
C GLY A 46 -9.23 13.60 -4.59
N ALA A 47 -8.12 13.80 -5.31
CA ALA A 47 -7.63 12.87 -6.32
C ALA A 47 -6.72 11.80 -5.70
N PRO A 48 -6.80 10.54 -6.15
CA PRO A 48 -5.90 9.49 -5.70
C PRO A 48 -4.50 9.65 -6.32
N PHE A 49 -3.52 8.97 -5.73
CA PHE A 49 -2.22 8.70 -6.30
C PHE A 49 -1.91 7.20 -6.22
N GLY A 50 -0.93 6.73 -6.98
CA GLY A 50 -0.55 5.32 -7.00
C GLY A 50 0.62 5.04 -6.05
N VAL A 51 0.49 4.08 -5.16
CA VAL A 51 1.59 3.53 -4.37
C VAL A 51 2.10 2.27 -5.06
N VAL A 52 3.41 2.19 -5.32
CA VAL A 52 4.09 1.06 -5.95
C VAL A 52 5.31 0.65 -5.13
N ALA A 53 5.60 -0.65 -5.08
CA ALA A 53 6.75 -1.16 -4.36
C ALA A 53 8.06 -0.85 -5.10
N LEU A 54 9.01 -0.22 -4.42
CA LEU A 54 10.30 0.19 -4.96
C LEU A 54 11.30 -0.96 -4.87
N ASN A 55 11.62 -1.60 -6.00
CA ASN A 55 12.52 -2.76 -6.06
C ASN A 55 14.00 -2.36 -6.13
N ARG A 56 14.30 -1.19 -6.68
CA ARG A 56 15.65 -0.65 -6.79
C ARG A 56 15.62 0.88 -6.69
N GLY A 57 16.58 1.44 -5.99
CA GLY A 57 16.68 2.87 -5.73
C GLY A 57 16.46 3.19 -4.25
N SER A 58 16.19 4.45 -3.95
CA SER A 58 15.90 4.93 -2.60
C SER A 58 14.64 5.79 -2.61
N GLU A 59 13.81 5.64 -1.58
CA GLU A 59 12.64 6.51 -1.39
C GLU A 59 13.03 7.99 -1.32
N VAL A 60 14.21 8.27 -0.75
CA VAL A 60 14.77 9.61 -0.65
C VAL A 60 15.88 9.75 -1.67
N GLN A 61 15.72 10.69 -2.60
CA GLN A 61 16.78 11.01 -3.56
C GLN A 61 17.96 11.65 -2.86
N ARG A 62 19.09 10.94 -2.85
CA ARG A 62 20.38 11.53 -2.44
C ARG A 62 21.11 11.99 -3.70
N PRO A 63 21.67 13.22 -3.72
CA PRO A 63 22.58 13.62 -4.79
C PRO A 63 23.72 12.60 -4.87
N ALA A 64 23.96 12.02 -6.03
CA ALA A 64 25.15 11.20 -6.23
C ALA A 64 26.38 12.12 -6.11
N SER A 65 27.23 11.87 -5.13
CA SER A 65 28.47 12.60 -4.96
C SER A 65 29.34 12.41 -6.21
N GLY A 66 29.47 13.46 -7.03
CA GLY A 66 30.39 13.51 -8.19
C GLY A 66 29.74 13.34 -9.57
N ALA A 67 28.43 13.29 -9.73
CA ALA A 67 27.79 13.26 -11.04
C ALA A 67 27.55 14.68 -11.60
N PRO A 68 27.78 14.93 -12.91
CA PRO A 68 27.40 16.20 -13.55
C PRO A 68 25.88 16.37 -13.45
N SER A 69 25.46 17.62 -13.24
CA SER A 69 24.04 18.00 -13.12
C SER A 69 23.22 17.51 -14.32
N GLY A 70 22.37 16.50 -14.13
CA GLY A 70 21.42 16.03 -15.15
C GLY A 70 21.00 14.56 -15.01
N ASP A 71 21.94 13.64 -14.73
CA ASP A 71 21.68 12.19 -14.66
C ASP A 71 21.87 11.58 -13.26
N ALA A 72 21.90 12.41 -12.23
CA ALA A 72 22.28 12.02 -10.86
C ALA A 72 21.19 11.28 -10.06
N PHE A 73 20.07 10.94 -10.68
CA PHE A 73 19.00 10.19 -9.99
C PHE A 73 19.19 8.71 -10.29
N ALA A 74 19.49 7.94 -9.23
CA ALA A 74 19.57 6.49 -9.32
C ALA A 74 18.39 5.93 -10.12
N ASN A 75 18.65 4.94 -10.98
CA ASN A 75 17.59 4.23 -11.70
C ASN A 75 16.63 3.60 -10.70
N GLU A 76 15.53 4.29 -10.43
CA GLU A 76 14.43 3.76 -9.63
C GLU A 76 13.71 2.71 -10.48
N ALA A 77 13.52 1.52 -9.93
CA ALA A 77 12.68 0.47 -10.49
C ALA A 77 11.64 0.05 -9.46
N PHE A 78 10.41 -0.06 -9.89
CA PHE A 78 9.27 -0.41 -9.06
C PHE A 78 8.38 -1.44 -9.76
N ASP A 79 7.52 -2.10 -8.98
CA ASP A 79 6.59 -3.09 -9.51
C ASP A 79 5.53 -2.45 -10.39
N THR A 80 5.06 -3.22 -11.38
CA THR A 80 4.04 -2.76 -12.33
C THR A 80 2.61 -2.86 -11.80
N VAL A 81 2.42 -3.51 -10.66
CA VAL A 81 1.13 -3.55 -9.94
C VAL A 81 1.27 -2.76 -8.64
N GLY A 82 0.34 -1.86 -8.42
CA GLY A 82 0.28 -1.03 -7.22
C GLY A 82 -1.14 -0.87 -6.70
N THR A 83 -1.31 0.01 -5.71
CA THR A 83 -2.60 0.30 -5.09
C THR A 83 -2.86 1.80 -5.14
N LEU A 84 -4.07 2.18 -5.55
CA LEU A 84 -4.55 3.56 -5.46
C LEU A 84 -4.66 3.96 -3.99
N ALA A 85 -4.13 5.13 -3.64
CA ALA A 85 -4.16 5.68 -2.30
C ALA A 85 -5.01 6.95 -2.27
N THR A 86 -5.93 7.02 -1.31
CA THR A 86 -6.74 8.20 -1.03
C THR A 86 -6.31 8.82 0.29
N ILE A 87 -6.14 10.14 0.34
CA ILE A 87 -5.73 10.85 1.55
C ILE A 87 -6.93 10.96 2.49
N THR A 88 -6.83 10.38 3.68
CA THR A 88 -7.86 10.41 4.73
C THR A 88 -7.56 11.43 5.83
N SER A 89 -6.29 11.80 6.01
CA SER A 89 -5.87 12.85 6.94
C SER A 89 -4.69 13.62 6.35
N PHE A 90 -4.65 14.93 6.58
CA PHE A 90 -3.63 15.82 6.04
C PHE A 90 -3.27 16.91 7.06
N SER A 91 -2.00 17.12 7.30
CA SER A 91 -1.49 18.21 8.13
C SER A 91 -0.14 18.72 7.64
N VAL A 92 0.16 19.97 7.96
CA VAL A 92 1.44 20.65 7.65
C VAL A 92 2.01 21.17 8.96
N PRO A 93 2.69 20.33 9.74
CA PRO A 93 3.20 20.72 11.07
C PRO A 93 4.26 21.81 11.01
N GLN A 94 4.99 21.90 9.89
CA GLN A 94 5.97 22.97 9.64
C GLN A 94 6.17 23.16 8.12
N PRO A 95 6.66 24.32 7.67
CA PRO A 95 6.98 24.53 6.25
C PRO A 95 7.89 23.44 5.70
N GLY A 96 7.54 22.88 4.53
CA GLY A 96 8.31 21.82 3.87
C GLY A 96 8.09 20.41 4.43
N LEU A 97 7.18 20.21 5.38
CA LEU A 97 6.80 18.90 5.89
C LEU A 97 5.28 18.71 5.85
N MET A 98 4.82 17.72 5.13
CA MET A 98 3.44 17.23 5.18
C MET A 98 3.38 15.89 5.92
N VAL A 99 2.38 15.73 6.76
CA VAL A 99 2.05 14.45 7.41
C VAL A 99 0.66 14.06 6.96
N ILE A 100 0.56 12.88 6.34
CA ILE A 100 -0.71 12.40 5.81
C ILE A 100 -0.97 10.97 6.28
N ARG A 101 -2.24 10.57 6.25
CA ARG A 101 -2.66 9.17 6.28
C ARG A 101 -3.41 8.88 4.99
N CYS A 102 -3.13 7.75 4.41
CA CYS A 102 -3.78 7.30 3.20
C CYS A 102 -4.43 5.96 3.44
N GLU A 103 -5.53 5.72 2.74
CA GLU A 103 -6.19 4.42 2.67
C GLU A 103 -5.96 3.81 1.28
N GLY A 104 -5.56 2.54 1.25
CA GLY A 104 -5.43 1.76 0.03
C GLY A 104 -6.81 1.44 -0.54
N GLN A 105 -6.98 1.80 -1.81
CA GLN A 105 -8.19 1.53 -2.56
C GLN A 105 -7.98 0.32 -3.49
N GLN A 106 -8.47 0.38 -4.70
CA GLN A 106 -8.34 -0.66 -5.70
C GLN A 106 -6.91 -0.80 -6.22
N ARG A 107 -6.48 -2.04 -6.47
CA ARG A 107 -5.22 -2.33 -7.17
C ARG A 107 -5.28 -1.84 -8.61
N PHE A 108 -4.14 -1.57 -9.19
CA PHE A 108 -4.00 -1.22 -10.59
C PHE A 108 -2.78 -1.89 -11.22
N SER A 109 -2.79 -2.02 -12.54
CA SER A 109 -1.61 -2.39 -13.35
C SER A 109 -1.15 -1.21 -14.19
N ILE A 110 0.17 -1.02 -14.29
CA ILE A 110 0.79 0.01 -15.11
C ILE A 110 0.93 -0.51 -16.54
N SER A 111 0.41 0.24 -17.51
CA SER A 111 0.62 -0.01 -18.94
C SER A 111 1.79 0.80 -19.50
N ARG A 112 1.99 2.01 -19.01
CA ARG A 112 3.06 2.92 -19.38
C ARG A 112 3.42 3.79 -18.19
N SER A 113 4.71 4.08 -18.02
CA SER A 113 5.17 5.06 -17.02
C SER A 113 6.24 5.97 -17.62
N GLU A 114 6.30 7.20 -17.12
CA GLU A 114 7.34 8.16 -17.49
C GLU A 114 7.76 8.98 -16.28
N LYS A 115 9.02 9.39 -16.27
CA LYS A 115 9.58 10.27 -15.25
C LYS A 115 9.59 11.70 -15.73
N LEU A 116 8.90 12.59 -15.04
CA LEU A 116 8.86 14.01 -15.34
C LEU A 116 10.19 14.69 -15.01
N LYS A 117 10.44 15.86 -15.59
CA LYS A 117 11.72 16.62 -15.44
C LYS A 117 12.11 16.89 -13.98
N HIS A 118 11.13 17.05 -13.08
CA HIS A 118 11.36 17.26 -11.64
C HIS A 118 11.42 15.95 -10.83
N GLY A 119 11.49 14.79 -11.49
CA GLY A 119 11.72 13.50 -10.87
C GLY A 119 10.47 12.76 -10.38
N LEU A 120 9.28 13.30 -10.59
CA LEU A 120 8.01 12.62 -10.29
C LEU A 120 7.71 11.58 -11.38
N TRP A 121 7.32 10.38 -10.98
CA TRP A 121 6.79 9.37 -11.88
C TRP A 121 5.30 9.57 -12.09
N VAL A 122 4.85 9.40 -13.32
CA VAL A 122 3.44 9.32 -13.70
C VAL A 122 3.21 8.09 -14.56
N ALA A 123 2.00 7.54 -14.52
CA ALA A 123 1.67 6.33 -15.27
C ALA A 123 0.26 6.33 -15.82
N ASP A 124 0.11 5.64 -16.95
CA ASP A 124 -1.20 5.21 -17.44
C ASP A 124 -1.48 3.83 -16.84
N VAL A 125 -2.61 3.70 -16.16
CA VAL A 125 -2.94 2.52 -15.38
C VAL A 125 -4.34 2.00 -15.68
N ALA A 126 -4.50 0.68 -15.56
CA ALA A 126 -5.79 0.01 -15.58
C ALA A 126 -6.13 -0.52 -14.18
N ARG A 127 -7.33 -0.24 -13.70
CA ARG A 127 -7.81 -0.79 -12.42
C ARG A 127 -7.96 -2.30 -12.53
N LEU A 128 -7.43 -3.01 -11.56
CA LEU A 128 -7.64 -4.46 -11.43
C LEU A 128 -8.98 -4.72 -10.72
N PRO A 129 -9.64 -5.84 -11.00
CA PRO A 129 -10.84 -6.23 -10.26
C PRO A 129 -10.57 -6.27 -8.75
N PRO A 130 -11.54 -5.88 -7.91
CA PRO A 130 -11.43 -6.09 -6.47
C PRO A 130 -11.40 -7.58 -6.15
N ASP A 131 -10.85 -7.91 -4.99
CA ASP A 131 -10.93 -9.28 -4.48
C ASP A 131 -12.40 -9.72 -4.38
N GLN A 132 -12.65 -10.98 -4.70
CA GLN A 132 -13.97 -11.57 -4.45
C GLN A 132 -14.14 -11.77 -2.94
N THR A 133 -15.30 -11.42 -2.42
CA THR A 133 -15.66 -11.72 -1.03
C THR A 133 -15.80 -13.23 -0.87
N ILE A 134 -14.89 -13.85 -0.14
CA ILE A 134 -14.87 -15.29 0.15
C ILE A 134 -14.90 -15.46 1.65
N PRO A 135 -15.95 -16.13 2.20
CA PRO A 135 -16.03 -16.41 3.62
C PRO A 135 -14.84 -17.23 4.12
N VAL A 136 -14.32 -16.90 5.30
CA VAL A 136 -13.23 -17.65 5.94
C VAL A 136 -13.71 -19.06 6.26
N PRO A 137 -13.09 -20.12 5.69
CA PRO A 137 -13.49 -21.50 5.97
C PRO A 137 -13.10 -21.91 7.41
N ALA A 138 -13.75 -22.98 7.91
CA ALA A 138 -13.62 -23.39 9.30
C ALA A 138 -12.20 -23.75 9.74
N ASP A 139 -11.42 -24.34 8.85
CA ASP A 139 -10.02 -24.73 9.05
C ASP A 139 -9.07 -23.52 9.13
N LEU A 140 -9.41 -22.39 8.51
CA LEU A 140 -8.64 -21.13 8.57
C LEU A 140 -9.19 -20.12 9.58
N LYS A 141 -10.24 -20.49 10.32
CA LYS A 141 -10.86 -19.56 11.28
C LYS A 141 -9.90 -19.10 12.37
N HIS A 142 -8.96 -19.95 12.77
CA HIS A 142 -7.93 -19.61 13.74
C HIS A 142 -7.08 -18.41 13.31
N VAL A 143 -6.83 -18.22 12.00
CA VAL A 143 -6.10 -17.08 11.43
C VAL A 143 -6.87 -15.77 11.63
N ALA A 144 -8.18 -15.80 11.37
CA ALA A 144 -9.06 -14.65 11.58
C ALA A 144 -9.24 -14.32 13.07
N ASP A 145 -9.42 -15.34 13.91
CA ASP A 145 -9.57 -15.20 15.35
C ASP A 145 -8.31 -14.60 16.00
N ALA A 146 -7.12 -15.00 15.54
CA ALA A 146 -5.84 -14.42 15.97
C ALA A 146 -5.75 -12.93 15.62
N LEU A 147 -6.18 -12.52 14.41
CA LEU A 147 -6.23 -11.10 14.03
C LEU A 147 -7.22 -10.32 14.90
N GLY A 148 -8.41 -10.86 15.11
CA GLY A 148 -9.42 -10.26 15.98
C GLY A 148 -8.93 -10.11 17.42
N LYS A 149 -8.20 -11.09 17.96
CA LYS A 149 -7.55 -11.01 19.28
C LYS A 149 -6.49 -9.92 19.34
N LEU A 150 -5.67 -9.81 18.31
CA LEU A 150 -4.65 -8.74 18.23
C LEU A 150 -5.31 -7.35 18.22
N ILE A 151 -6.35 -7.14 17.41
CA ILE A 151 -7.08 -5.88 17.34
C ILE A 151 -7.65 -5.51 18.71
N ARG A 152 -8.36 -6.45 19.37
CA ARG A 152 -8.91 -6.24 20.73
C ARG A 152 -7.81 -5.89 21.73
N THR A 153 -6.69 -6.61 21.70
CA THR A 153 -5.56 -6.36 22.62
C THR A 153 -5.00 -4.93 22.46
N LEU A 154 -4.93 -4.42 21.23
CA LEU A 154 -4.48 -3.05 20.99
C LEU A 154 -5.50 -2.01 21.50
N GLN A 155 -6.79 -2.28 21.30
CA GLN A 155 -7.89 -1.44 21.80
C GLN A 155 -7.90 -1.41 23.35
N ASP A 156 -7.78 -2.57 24.01
CA ASP A 156 -7.74 -2.69 25.47
C ASP A 156 -6.54 -1.98 26.10
N ARG A 157 -5.44 -1.87 25.35
CA ARG A 157 -4.26 -1.08 25.77
C ARG A 157 -4.44 0.44 25.61
N GLY A 158 -5.61 0.88 25.16
CA GLY A 158 -5.92 2.30 24.97
C GLY A 158 -5.19 2.95 23.80
N VAL A 159 -4.75 2.18 22.81
CA VAL A 159 -4.19 2.76 21.57
C VAL A 159 -5.30 3.58 20.89
N PRO A 160 -5.07 4.87 20.60
CA PRO A 160 -6.06 5.71 19.93
C PRO A 160 -6.53 5.07 18.62
N ALA A 161 -7.81 5.17 18.31
CA ALA A 161 -8.39 4.53 17.13
C ALA A 161 -7.65 4.92 15.83
N GLU A 162 -7.24 6.18 15.73
CA GLU A 162 -6.48 6.70 14.60
C GLU A 162 -5.04 6.17 14.50
N GLU A 163 -4.49 5.61 15.59
CA GLU A 163 -3.14 5.04 15.63
C GLU A 163 -3.13 3.52 15.44
N LEU A 164 -4.31 2.89 15.47
CA LEU A 164 -4.41 1.45 15.23
C LEU A 164 -3.91 1.12 13.81
N PRO A 165 -3.11 0.06 13.65
CA PRO A 165 -2.61 -0.36 12.35
C PRO A 165 -3.71 -0.91 11.45
N VAL A 166 -4.84 -1.30 12.04
CA VAL A 166 -6.03 -1.81 11.32
C VAL A 166 -7.22 -0.96 11.72
N GLN A 167 -7.92 -0.43 10.73
CA GLN A 167 -9.09 0.43 10.94
C GLN A 167 -10.41 -0.32 10.65
N PRO A 168 -11.52 0.07 11.29
CA PRO A 168 -12.83 -0.46 10.96
C PRO A 168 -13.27 -0.02 9.53
N PRO A 169 -14.17 -0.77 8.87
CA PRO A 169 -14.85 -1.97 9.40
C PRO A 169 -13.96 -3.21 9.43
N TYR A 170 -14.09 -4.02 10.49
CA TYR A 170 -13.32 -5.26 10.65
C TYR A 170 -14.03 -6.43 9.96
N LEU A 171 -13.58 -6.82 8.79
CA LEU A 171 -14.19 -7.89 7.98
C LEU A 171 -13.52 -9.24 8.29
N LEU A 172 -13.60 -9.69 9.54
CA LEU A 172 -12.95 -10.91 10.01
C LEU A 172 -13.50 -12.21 9.38
N ASP A 173 -14.63 -12.14 8.69
CA ASP A 173 -15.21 -13.27 7.97
C ASP A 173 -14.81 -13.28 6.46
N ASP A 174 -14.00 -12.32 6.00
CA ASP A 174 -13.56 -12.23 4.60
C ASP A 174 -12.09 -12.62 4.44
N CYS A 175 -11.82 -13.65 3.61
CA CYS A 175 -10.48 -14.17 3.36
C CYS A 175 -9.51 -13.09 2.87
N GLY A 176 -9.94 -12.27 1.93
CA GLY A 176 -9.11 -11.23 1.31
C GLY A 176 -8.72 -10.16 2.31
N TRP A 177 -9.69 -9.70 3.09
CA TRP A 177 -9.45 -8.68 4.12
C TRP A 177 -8.51 -9.19 5.21
N VAL A 178 -8.76 -10.39 5.75
CA VAL A 178 -7.91 -11.00 6.80
C VAL A 178 -6.49 -11.20 6.31
N ALA A 179 -6.32 -11.77 5.11
CA ALA A 179 -5.01 -11.99 4.52
C ALA A 179 -4.23 -10.70 4.28
N ASN A 180 -4.90 -9.65 3.75
CA ASN A 180 -4.28 -8.35 3.51
C ASN A 180 -3.79 -7.72 4.82
N ARG A 181 -4.61 -7.74 5.87
CA ARG A 181 -4.22 -7.18 7.19
C ARG A 181 -3.02 -7.91 7.78
N TRP A 182 -2.99 -9.23 7.71
CA TRP A 182 -1.82 -9.98 8.15
C TRP A 182 -0.56 -9.67 7.34
N CYS A 183 -0.65 -9.59 6.01
CA CYS A 183 0.48 -9.23 5.16
C CYS A 183 1.08 -7.84 5.49
N GLU A 184 0.28 -6.92 5.99
CA GLU A 184 0.76 -5.61 6.46
C GLU A 184 1.46 -5.70 7.80
N LEU A 185 0.91 -6.49 8.74
CA LEU A 185 1.37 -6.59 10.13
C LEU A 185 2.62 -7.44 10.30
N VAL A 186 2.76 -8.51 9.50
CA VAL A 186 3.91 -9.42 9.62
C VAL A 186 5.15 -8.85 8.92
N SER A 187 6.31 -9.15 9.48
CA SER A 187 7.60 -8.79 8.88
C SER A 187 7.92 -9.74 7.74
N LEU A 188 7.66 -9.32 6.51
CA LEU A 188 7.97 -10.04 5.28
C LEU A 188 8.91 -9.21 4.40
N PRO A 189 9.78 -9.87 3.59
CA PRO A 189 10.50 -9.20 2.52
C PRO A 189 9.53 -8.48 1.56
N LEU A 190 9.96 -7.36 0.99
CA LEU A 190 9.13 -6.54 0.12
C LEU A 190 8.57 -7.32 -1.07
N ASP A 191 9.41 -8.13 -1.70
CA ASP A 191 9.02 -8.99 -2.83
C ASP A 191 7.99 -10.05 -2.45
N ALA A 192 8.05 -10.58 -1.21
CA ALA A 192 7.05 -11.51 -0.70
C ALA A 192 5.71 -10.80 -0.46
N LYS A 193 5.72 -9.60 0.16
CA LYS A 193 4.52 -8.78 0.29
C LYS A 193 3.90 -8.46 -1.08
N GLN A 194 4.73 -8.10 -2.06
CA GLN A 194 4.27 -7.79 -3.40
C GLN A 194 3.62 -9.00 -4.08
N ARG A 195 4.24 -10.19 -3.99
CA ARG A 195 3.65 -11.43 -4.53
C ARG A 195 2.28 -11.74 -3.91
N MET A 196 2.14 -11.56 -2.59
CA MET A 196 0.86 -11.75 -1.91
C MET A 196 -0.20 -10.72 -2.37
N MET A 197 0.18 -9.47 -2.57
CA MET A 197 -0.73 -8.42 -3.03
C MET A 197 -1.22 -8.66 -4.47
N VAL A 198 -0.37 -9.22 -5.33
CA VAL A 198 -0.70 -9.52 -6.74
C VAL A 198 -1.55 -10.79 -6.89
N LEU A 199 -1.55 -11.67 -5.89
CA LEU A 199 -2.30 -12.93 -5.93
C LEU A 199 -3.81 -12.67 -5.94
N ASP A 200 -4.48 -13.03 -7.05
CA ASP A 200 -5.91 -12.73 -7.26
C ASP A 200 -6.88 -13.62 -6.45
N ASN A 201 -6.41 -14.76 -5.94
CA ASN A 201 -7.24 -15.68 -5.15
C ASN A 201 -7.12 -15.37 -3.64
N PRO A 202 -8.15 -14.77 -3.01
CA PRO A 202 -8.11 -14.41 -1.60
C PRO A 202 -8.01 -15.61 -0.65
N LEU A 203 -8.62 -16.75 -0.99
CA LEU A 203 -8.53 -17.96 -0.19
C LEU A 203 -7.11 -18.49 -0.17
N LEU A 204 -6.48 -18.64 -1.35
CA LEU A 204 -5.08 -19.08 -1.44
C LEU A 204 -4.14 -18.11 -0.72
N ARG A 205 -4.41 -16.81 -0.80
CA ARG A 205 -3.64 -15.80 -0.04
C ARG A 205 -3.75 -16.04 1.46
N LEU A 206 -4.96 -16.35 1.97
CA LEU A 206 -5.19 -16.62 3.39
C LEU A 206 -4.52 -17.93 3.84
N GLU A 207 -4.56 -18.99 3.03
CA GLU A 207 -3.86 -20.25 3.28
C GLU A 207 -2.35 -20.02 3.44
N LEU A 208 -1.73 -19.29 2.49
CA LEU A 208 -0.30 -18.96 2.57
C LEU A 208 0.04 -18.10 3.80
N VAL A 209 -0.86 -17.21 4.19
CA VAL A 209 -0.71 -16.43 5.43
C VAL A 209 -0.82 -17.35 6.64
N GLY A 210 -1.76 -18.27 6.68
CA GLY A 210 -1.92 -19.27 7.75
C GLY A 210 -0.63 -20.05 7.96
N ASP A 211 -0.09 -20.66 6.89
CA ASP A 211 1.19 -21.38 6.90
C ASP A 211 2.34 -20.52 7.44
N LEU A 212 2.36 -19.25 7.08
CA LEU A 212 3.37 -18.31 7.55
C LEU A 212 3.25 -18.06 9.05
N LEU A 213 2.04 -17.83 9.54
CA LEU A 213 1.77 -17.54 10.95
C LEU A 213 2.09 -18.76 11.85
N GLU A 214 1.74 -19.96 11.39
CA GLU A 214 2.07 -21.21 12.09
C GLU A 214 3.58 -21.41 12.22
N ARG A 215 4.33 -21.22 11.11
CA ARG A 215 5.81 -21.30 11.13
C ARG A 215 6.46 -20.29 12.07
N ASN A 216 5.81 -19.16 12.30
CA ASN A 216 6.29 -18.13 13.22
C ASN A 216 5.70 -18.26 14.63
N GLY A 217 4.87 -19.27 14.91
CA GLY A 217 4.25 -19.48 16.23
C GLY A 217 3.24 -18.40 16.65
N ILE A 218 2.62 -17.72 15.66
CA ILE A 218 1.69 -16.61 15.91
C ILE A 218 0.24 -17.12 15.97
N ALA A 219 -0.10 -18.10 15.15
CA ALA A 219 -1.41 -18.73 15.11
C ALA A 219 -1.20 -20.26 15.06
N GLY A 220 -1.56 -20.94 16.10
CA GLY A 220 -1.50 -22.40 16.27
C GLY A 220 -2.22 -22.78 17.53
#